data_8c0fbc0c8c2143f9faafff67acdb675d
#
_entry.id   8c0fbc0c8c2143f9faafff67acdb675d
#
_cell.length_a   1.000
_cell.length_b   1.000
_cell.length_c   1.000
_cell.angle_alpha   90.00
_cell.angle_beta   90.00
_cell.angle_gamma   90.00
#
_symmetry.space_group_name_H-M   'P 1'
#
loop_
_entity.id
_entity.type
_entity.pdbx_description
1 polymer ?
#
loop_
_entity_poly.entity_id
_entity_poly.type
_entity_poly.pdbx_seq_one_letter_code
_entity_poly.pdbx_strand_id
1 'polypeptide(L)'
;MEKFTQIEDKPLVPDEVSLFNGKFLDIINYKETEILQVKDKVAILPYFRDEATFLMRLEYLPAYQYKNMDKSNLKRITNYLTVITGAIEDGETPDKTIRRELYEESGLLLNNLYPFEVEGPYFVDKYNTSQIWVCLLELPVNSYRQIKPPTDGSKVEKLSKCIRVSVGDVNSIVNNDLISKYLITKLINRIGQ
;
A
#
# COMPACT_ATOMS: atom_id res chain seq x y z
N MET A 1 -35.38 8.12 -10.42
CA MET A 1 -34.05 7.51 -10.44
C MET A 1 -33.36 7.99 -11.70
N GLU A 2 -32.59 9.08 -11.61
CA GLU A 2 -31.83 9.60 -12.75
C GLU A 2 -30.73 8.61 -13.11
N LYS A 3 -30.72 8.19 -14.36
CA LYS A 3 -29.63 7.39 -14.92
C LYS A 3 -28.41 8.30 -15.03
N PHE A 4 -27.34 8.00 -14.28
CA PHE A 4 -26.03 8.58 -14.55
C PHE A 4 -25.63 8.19 -15.97
N THR A 5 -25.79 9.09 -16.90
CA THR A 5 -25.27 8.94 -18.27
C THR A 5 -23.75 9.00 -18.18
N GLN A 6 -23.08 7.97 -18.68
CA GLN A 6 -21.64 8.05 -18.92
C GLN A 6 -21.39 9.26 -19.81
N ILE A 7 -20.45 10.10 -19.39
CA ILE A 7 -19.96 11.23 -20.19
C ILE A 7 -19.38 10.64 -21.46
N GLU A 8 -19.83 11.14 -22.63
CA GLU A 8 -19.31 10.71 -23.92
C GLU A 8 -17.79 10.83 -23.97
N ASP A 9 -17.12 9.72 -24.28
CA ASP A 9 -15.70 9.68 -24.59
C ASP A 9 -15.43 10.48 -25.88
N LYS A 10 -15.21 11.78 -25.75
CA LYS A 10 -14.57 12.52 -26.82
C LYS A 10 -13.08 12.26 -26.75
N PRO A 11 -12.41 11.92 -27.87
CA PRO A 11 -10.97 11.82 -27.92
C PRO A 11 -10.37 13.16 -27.48
N LEU A 12 -9.77 13.17 -26.30
CA LEU A 12 -9.10 14.34 -25.74
C LEU A 12 -7.76 14.47 -26.46
N VAL A 13 -7.57 15.57 -27.20
CA VAL A 13 -6.23 15.97 -27.62
C VAL A 13 -5.44 16.21 -26.33
N PRO A 14 -4.27 15.62 -26.15
CA PRO A 14 -3.51 15.78 -24.93
C PRO A 14 -2.96 17.21 -24.84
N ASP A 15 -3.64 18.04 -24.07
CA ASP A 15 -3.09 19.31 -23.58
C ASP A 15 -2.25 19.03 -22.32
N GLU A 16 -1.37 18.04 -22.41
CA GLU A 16 -0.50 17.64 -21.32
C GLU A 16 0.83 18.37 -21.42
N VAL A 17 1.18 19.14 -20.40
CA VAL A 17 2.48 19.79 -20.26
C VAL A 17 3.13 19.27 -18.99
N SER A 18 4.31 18.64 -19.14
CA SER A 18 5.12 18.25 -17.97
C SER A 18 5.64 19.51 -17.28
N LEU A 19 5.28 19.67 -16.01
CA LEU A 19 5.75 20.75 -15.14
C LEU A 19 6.98 20.34 -14.34
N PHE A 20 7.08 19.07 -13.99
CA PHE A 20 8.17 18.49 -13.21
C PHE A 20 8.29 17.01 -13.53
N ASN A 21 9.52 16.56 -13.75
CA ASN A 21 9.85 15.14 -13.96
C ASN A 21 10.85 14.70 -12.91
N GLY A 22 10.40 13.88 -11.97
CA GLY A 22 11.18 13.39 -10.83
C GLY A 22 11.51 11.91 -10.91
N LYS A 23 12.25 11.40 -9.94
CA LYS A 23 12.60 9.97 -9.86
C LYS A 23 11.39 9.08 -9.56
N PHE A 24 10.46 9.57 -8.76
CA PHE A 24 9.34 8.77 -8.22
C PHE A 24 7.96 9.32 -8.58
N LEU A 25 7.90 10.54 -9.05
CA LEU A 25 6.66 11.22 -9.40
C LEU A 25 6.91 12.29 -10.45
N ASP A 26 5.91 12.53 -11.26
CA ASP A 26 5.86 13.64 -12.20
C ASP A 26 4.69 14.55 -11.84
N ILE A 27 4.81 15.83 -12.16
CA ILE A 27 3.68 16.77 -12.11
C ILE A 27 3.38 17.19 -13.53
N ILE A 28 2.16 16.97 -13.97
CA ILE A 28 1.67 17.33 -15.29
C ILE A 28 0.56 18.36 -15.17
N ASN A 29 0.48 19.28 -16.11
CA ASN A 29 -0.68 20.13 -16.28
C ASN A 29 -1.59 19.50 -17.34
N TYR A 30 -2.79 19.13 -16.93
CA TYR A 30 -3.81 18.61 -17.79
C TYR A 30 -5.04 19.54 -17.74
N LYS A 31 -5.31 20.25 -18.82
CA LYS A 31 -6.44 21.18 -18.92
C LYS A 31 -6.52 22.15 -17.71
N GLU A 32 -5.44 22.88 -17.48
CA GLU A 32 -5.33 23.87 -16.39
C GLU A 32 -5.38 23.25 -14.97
N THR A 33 -5.28 21.92 -14.84
CA THR A 33 -5.24 21.22 -13.58
C THR A 33 -3.89 20.54 -13.39
N GLU A 34 -3.22 20.81 -12.28
CA GLU A 34 -2.00 20.10 -11.91
C GLU A 34 -2.35 18.71 -11.37
N ILE A 35 -1.78 17.70 -11.99
CA ILE A 35 -1.99 16.29 -11.64
C ILE A 35 -0.66 15.67 -11.25
N LEU A 36 -0.67 14.93 -10.15
CA LEU A 36 0.45 14.12 -9.70
C LEU A 36 0.41 12.76 -10.39
N GLN A 37 1.42 12.49 -11.22
CA GLN A 37 1.57 11.21 -11.89
C GLN A 37 2.52 10.32 -11.08
N VAL A 38 2.01 9.20 -10.58
CA VAL A 38 2.74 8.24 -9.75
C VAL A 38 2.37 6.82 -10.18
N LYS A 39 3.28 5.87 -10.00
CA LYS A 39 3.00 4.46 -10.25
C LYS A 39 1.82 3.95 -9.43
N ASP A 40 1.08 3.05 -10.02
CA ASP A 40 0.08 2.25 -9.34
C ASP A 40 0.72 1.38 -8.26
N LYS A 41 -0.06 0.97 -7.26
CA LYS A 41 0.49 0.22 -6.12
C LYS A 41 -0.48 -0.82 -5.58
N VAL A 42 0.08 -1.72 -4.80
CA VAL A 42 -0.67 -2.68 -3.98
C VAL A 42 -0.55 -2.34 -2.51
N ALA A 43 -1.54 -2.77 -1.71
CA ALA A 43 -1.50 -2.76 -0.25
C ALA A 43 -1.98 -4.11 0.28
N ILE A 44 -1.23 -4.68 1.22
CA ILE A 44 -1.38 -6.06 1.65
C ILE A 44 -1.45 -6.10 3.17
N LEU A 45 -2.47 -6.77 3.72
CA LEU A 45 -2.55 -7.11 5.13
C LEU A 45 -2.53 -8.64 5.28
N PRO A 46 -1.37 -9.26 5.56
CA PRO A 46 -1.28 -10.70 5.84
C PRO A 46 -1.93 -11.02 7.19
N TYR A 47 -2.85 -11.98 7.20
CA TYR A 47 -3.54 -12.48 8.39
C TYR A 47 -3.28 -13.97 8.59
N PHE A 48 -2.68 -14.33 9.71
CA PHE A 48 -2.36 -15.69 10.10
C PHE A 48 -3.51 -16.22 10.98
N ARG A 49 -4.45 -16.90 10.33
CA ARG A 49 -5.69 -17.34 10.98
C ARG A 49 -5.44 -18.21 12.19
N ASP A 50 -4.56 -19.21 12.04
CA ASP A 50 -4.32 -20.23 13.08
C ASP A 50 -3.59 -19.64 14.30
N GLU A 51 -2.93 -18.52 14.13
CA GLU A 51 -2.21 -17.81 15.19
C GLU A 51 -2.99 -16.61 15.73
N ALA A 52 -4.12 -16.26 15.11
CA ALA A 52 -4.88 -15.03 15.38
C ALA A 52 -3.99 -13.77 15.42
N THR A 53 -3.07 -13.67 14.44
CA THR A 53 -2.16 -12.53 14.28
C THR A 53 -2.18 -12.02 12.86
N PHE A 54 -1.80 -10.77 12.68
CA PHE A 54 -1.60 -10.17 11.35
C PHE A 54 -0.26 -9.44 11.28
N LEU A 55 0.23 -9.20 10.07
CA LEU A 55 1.53 -8.59 9.85
C LEU A 55 1.36 -7.15 9.42
N MET A 56 2.05 -6.25 10.09
CA MET A 56 2.16 -4.85 9.71
C MET A 56 3.62 -4.45 9.58
N ARG A 57 3.84 -3.37 8.84
CA ARG A 57 5.16 -2.78 8.64
C ARG A 57 5.33 -1.55 9.51
N LEU A 58 6.38 -1.52 10.30
CA LEU A 58 6.84 -0.33 11.01
C LEU A 58 7.89 0.35 10.15
N GLU A 59 7.57 1.51 9.57
CA GLU A 59 8.42 2.18 8.61
C GLU A 59 8.45 3.69 8.75
N TYR A 60 9.48 4.30 8.18
CA TYR A 60 9.60 5.73 8.04
C TYR A 60 8.74 6.22 6.87
N LEU A 61 7.78 7.11 7.18
CA LEU A 61 6.91 7.75 6.19
C LEU A 61 7.27 9.23 6.07
N PRO A 62 8.03 9.65 5.04
CA PRO A 62 8.52 11.03 4.92
C PRO A 62 7.44 12.09 4.98
N ALA A 63 6.30 11.86 4.31
CA ALA A 63 5.19 12.81 4.30
C ALA A 63 4.56 13.00 5.68
N TYR A 64 4.39 11.91 6.44
CA TYR A 64 3.86 11.97 7.80
C TYR A 64 4.85 12.62 8.76
N GLN A 65 6.12 12.28 8.62
CA GLN A 65 7.19 12.90 9.37
C GLN A 65 7.22 14.40 9.12
N TYR A 66 7.18 14.84 7.87
CA TYR A 66 7.20 16.25 7.51
C TYR A 66 6.01 17.01 8.08
N LYS A 67 4.79 16.46 7.97
CA LYS A 67 3.57 17.11 8.43
C LYS A 67 3.47 17.19 9.96
N ASN A 68 3.96 16.16 10.67
CA ASN A 68 3.85 16.06 12.13
C ASN A 68 5.13 16.51 12.85
N MET A 69 6.12 17.03 12.10
CA MET A 69 7.38 17.44 12.67
C MET A 69 7.23 18.75 13.44
N ASP A 70 7.57 18.71 14.72
CA ASP A 70 7.87 19.92 15.46
C ASP A 70 9.16 20.52 14.87
N LYS A 71 9.05 21.70 14.26
CA LYS A 71 10.16 22.42 13.63
C LYS A 71 11.34 22.66 14.57
N SER A 72 11.12 22.59 15.89
CA SER A 72 12.16 22.67 16.90
C SER A 72 12.96 21.37 17.09
N ASN A 73 12.49 20.24 16.57
CA ASN A 73 13.06 18.91 16.81
C ASN A 73 13.30 18.09 15.54
N LEU A 74 14.04 18.67 14.59
CA LEU A 74 14.30 18.12 13.24
C LEU A 74 15.08 16.78 13.21
N LYS A 75 15.56 16.30 14.35
CA LYS A 75 16.47 15.13 14.42
C LYS A 75 15.78 13.80 14.75
N ARG A 76 14.49 13.81 15.10
CA ARG A 76 13.81 12.59 15.52
C ARG A 76 13.11 11.93 14.35
N ILE A 77 13.59 10.77 13.93
CA ILE A 77 12.90 9.87 13.00
C ILE A 77 11.81 9.13 13.76
N THR A 78 10.58 9.22 13.28
CA THR A 78 9.44 8.47 13.83
C THR A 78 8.99 7.44 12.82
N ASN A 79 8.92 6.18 13.26
CA ASN A 79 8.37 5.10 12.46
C ASN A 79 6.85 5.02 12.68
N TYR A 80 6.14 4.70 11.61
CA TYR A 80 4.69 4.56 11.58
C TYR A 80 4.33 3.12 11.24
N LEU A 81 3.21 2.67 11.81
CA LEU A 81 2.70 1.34 11.55
C LEU A 81 1.73 1.39 10.36
N THR A 82 2.05 0.65 9.30
CA THR A 82 1.26 0.59 8.06
C THR A 82 1.06 -0.86 7.62
N VAL A 83 0.22 -1.06 6.62
CA VAL A 83 0.20 -2.32 5.87
C VAL A 83 1.40 -2.40 4.94
N ILE A 84 1.73 -3.59 4.42
CA ILE A 84 2.77 -3.73 3.39
C ILE A 84 2.26 -3.08 2.11
N THR A 85 3.09 -2.25 1.47
CA THR A 85 2.75 -1.61 0.19
C THR A 85 3.91 -1.74 -0.79
N GLY A 86 3.61 -1.74 -2.08
CA GLY A 86 4.63 -1.71 -3.11
C GLY A 86 4.11 -1.18 -4.44
N ALA A 87 5.02 -0.64 -5.25
CA ALA A 87 4.70 -0.15 -6.59
C ALA A 87 4.55 -1.31 -7.58
N ILE A 88 3.59 -1.19 -8.47
CA ILE A 88 3.44 -2.12 -9.59
C ILE A 88 4.48 -1.73 -10.64
N GLU A 89 5.40 -2.66 -10.94
CA GLU A 89 6.43 -2.45 -11.94
C GLU A 89 5.88 -2.69 -13.35
N ASP A 90 6.57 -2.15 -14.36
CA ASP A 90 6.13 -2.22 -15.75
C ASP A 90 5.95 -3.68 -16.21
N GLY A 91 4.76 -4.02 -16.66
CA GLY A 91 4.39 -5.38 -17.07
C GLY A 91 4.04 -6.34 -15.93
N GLU A 92 4.04 -5.87 -14.68
CA GLU A 92 3.49 -6.65 -13.56
C GLU A 92 1.97 -6.57 -13.50
N THR A 93 1.38 -7.60 -12.93
CA THR A 93 -0.02 -7.59 -12.49
C THR A 93 -0.08 -7.38 -10.98
N PRO A 94 -1.19 -6.87 -10.42
CA PRO A 94 -1.33 -6.71 -8.97
C PRO A 94 -1.01 -7.99 -8.17
N ASP A 95 -1.42 -9.16 -8.66
CA ASP A 95 -1.13 -10.46 -8.06
C ASP A 95 0.39 -10.75 -7.98
N LYS A 96 1.12 -10.52 -9.07
CA LYS A 96 2.57 -10.70 -9.10
C LYS A 96 3.26 -9.73 -8.15
N THR A 97 2.85 -8.47 -8.16
CA THR A 97 3.38 -7.44 -7.27
C THR A 97 3.14 -7.80 -5.80
N ILE A 98 1.93 -8.26 -5.44
CA ILE A 98 1.63 -8.73 -4.08
C ILE A 98 2.59 -9.81 -3.62
N ARG A 99 2.86 -10.82 -4.47
CA ARG A 99 3.79 -11.92 -4.14
C ARG A 99 5.22 -11.43 -3.98
N ARG A 100 5.68 -10.54 -4.86
CA ARG A 100 7.01 -9.95 -4.81
C ARG A 100 7.19 -9.11 -3.55
N GLU A 101 6.31 -8.15 -3.29
CA GLU A 101 6.38 -7.24 -2.14
C GLU A 101 6.28 -8.00 -0.82
N LEU A 102 5.40 -8.99 -0.75
CA LEU A 102 5.29 -9.83 0.44
C LEU A 102 6.61 -10.53 0.76
N TYR A 103 7.28 -11.06 -0.26
CA TYR A 103 8.59 -11.68 -0.10
C TYR A 103 9.68 -10.65 0.25
N GLU A 104 9.78 -9.56 -0.50
CA GLU A 104 10.81 -8.53 -0.32
C GLU A 104 10.72 -7.86 1.04
N GLU A 105 9.52 -7.51 1.48
CA GLU A 105 9.31 -6.75 2.70
C GLU A 105 9.27 -7.59 3.97
N SER A 106 8.78 -8.82 3.88
CA SER A 106 8.54 -9.66 5.07
C SER A 106 9.22 -11.01 5.04
N GLY A 107 9.77 -11.44 3.91
CA GLY A 107 10.30 -12.80 3.74
C GLY A 107 9.22 -13.89 3.63
N LEU A 108 7.95 -13.52 3.48
CA LEU A 108 6.87 -14.48 3.29
C LEU A 108 6.80 -14.91 1.82
N LEU A 109 7.21 -16.13 1.54
CA LEU A 109 7.13 -16.72 0.21
C LEU A 109 5.87 -17.59 0.11
N LEU A 110 4.88 -17.11 -0.65
CA LEU A 110 3.65 -17.86 -0.91
C LEU A 110 3.90 -19.07 -1.80
N ASN A 111 3.16 -20.14 -1.57
CA ASN A 111 3.11 -21.24 -2.53
C ASN A 111 2.53 -20.73 -3.87
N ASN A 112 3.14 -21.10 -4.99
CA ASN A 112 2.82 -20.54 -6.31
C ASN A 112 1.33 -20.60 -6.68
N LEU A 113 0.63 -21.65 -6.24
CA LEU A 113 -0.78 -21.87 -6.55
C LEU A 113 -1.72 -21.39 -5.43
N TYR A 114 -1.20 -20.72 -4.39
CA TYR A 114 -2.05 -20.23 -3.32
C TYR A 114 -2.96 -19.11 -3.84
N PRO A 115 -4.29 -19.31 -3.85
CA PRO A 115 -5.22 -18.32 -4.34
C PRO A 115 -5.45 -17.22 -3.31
N PHE A 116 -5.66 -15.99 -3.75
CA PHE A 116 -6.11 -14.88 -2.94
C PHE A 116 -6.89 -13.88 -3.81
N GLU A 117 -7.70 -13.06 -3.16
CA GLU A 117 -8.51 -12.06 -3.83
C GLU A 117 -7.83 -10.69 -3.73
N VAL A 118 -7.84 -9.98 -4.86
CA VAL A 118 -7.36 -8.62 -4.97
C VAL A 118 -8.54 -7.72 -5.32
N GLU A 119 -8.73 -6.67 -4.55
CA GLU A 119 -9.80 -5.70 -4.76
C GLU A 119 -9.24 -4.41 -5.33
N GLY A 120 -10.02 -3.76 -6.14
CA GLY A 120 -9.64 -2.52 -6.83
C GLY A 120 -9.79 -2.62 -8.34
N PRO A 121 -9.23 -1.68 -9.09
CA PRO A 121 -8.46 -0.55 -8.59
C PRO A 121 -9.29 0.54 -7.89
N TYR A 122 -8.69 1.22 -6.92
CA TYR A 122 -9.26 2.38 -6.27
C TYR A 122 -8.37 3.60 -6.51
N PHE A 123 -8.95 4.76 -6.78
CA PHE A 123 -8.19 6.01 -6.83
C PHE A 123 -7.87 6.49 -5.41
N VAL A 124 -6.66 7.01 -5.21
CA VAL A 124 -6.21 7.54 -3.92
C VAL A 124 -6.83 8.91 -3.65
N ASP A 125 -6.80 9.78 -4.65
CA ASP A 125 -7.49 11.08 -4.66
C ASP A 125 -7.68 11.58 -6.10
N LYS A 126 -8.38 12.71 -6.25
CA LYS A 126 -8.76 13.26 -7.56
C LYS A 126 -7.62 13.93 -8.35
N TYR A 127 -6.51 14.23 -7.71
CA TYR A 127 -5.35 14.88 -8.32
C TYR A 127 -4.14 13.96 -8.48
N ASN A 128 -4.34 12.67 -8.22
CA ASN A 128 -3.29 11.66 -8.29
C ASN A 128 -3.71 10.54 -9.25
N THR A 129 -2.87 10.23 -10.24
CA THR A 129 -3.18 9.16 -11.20
C THR A 129 -3.05 7.76 -10.60
N SER A 130 -2.36 7.62 -9.46
CA SER A 130 -2.12 6.32 -8.85
C SER A 130 -3.41 5.62 -8.47
N GLN A 131 -3.53 4.40 -8.95
CA GLN A 131 -4.53 3.45 -8.50
C GLN A 131 -3.93 2.51 -7.47
N ILE A 132 -4.77 2.01 -6.56
CA ILE A 132 -4.35 1.06 -5.55
C ILE A 132 -5.22 -0.18 -5.58
N TRP A 133 -4.56 -1.33 -5.54
CA TRP A 133 -5.18 -2.62 -5.30
C TRP A 133 -4.92 -3.06 -3.87
N VAL A 134 -5.93 -3.58 -3.20
CA VAL A 134 -5.84 -3.98 -1.79
C VAL A 134 -6.09 -5.47 -1.63
N CYS A 135 -5.37 -6.09 -0.71
CA CYS A 135 -5.46 -7.52 -0.43
C CYS A 135 -5.46 -7.77 1.09
N LEU A 136 -6.56 -8.29 1.61
CA LEU A 136 -6.55 -8.96 2.91
C LEU A 136 -6.17 -10.42 2.68
N LEU A 137 -4.91 -10.75 2.95
CA LEU A 137 -4.32 -12.04 2.62
C LEU A 137 -4.40 -12.99 3.82
N GLU A 138 -5.35 -13.90 3.80
CA GLU A 138 -5.46 -14.94 4.82
C GLU A 138 -4.42 -16.04 4.57
N LEU A 139 -3.60 -16.35 5.57
CA LEU A 139 -2.48 -17.29 5.48
C LEU A 139 -2.68 -18.45 6.49
N PRO A 140 -3.27 -19.57 6.07
CA PRO A 140 -3.25 -20.78 6.87
C PRO A 140 -1.84 -21.40 6.94
N VAL A 141 -1.59 -22.18 7.94
CA VAL A 141 -0.35 -22.99 8.07
C VAL A 141 -0.11 -23.76 6.76
N ASN A 142 1.13 -23.82 6.31
CA ASN A 142 1.57 -24.46 5.05
C ASN A 142 1.23 -23.73 3.73
N SER A 143 0.56 -22.58 3.76
CA SER A 143 0.35 -21.78 2.54
C SER A 143 1.58 -20.94 2.13
N TYR A 144 2.54 -20.80 3.04
CA TYR A 144 3.73 -19.96 2.88
C TYR A 144 4.98 -20.59 3.51
N ARG A 145 6.13 -20.04 3.15
CA ARG A 145 7.40 -20.28 3.84
C ARG A 145 7.94 -18.96 4.35
N GLN A 146 8.47 -18.94 5.57
CA GLN A 146 9.18 -17.80 6.12
C GLN A 146 10.66 -17.96 5.82
N ILE A 147 11.23 -17.05 5.06
CA ILE A 147 12.67 -17.01 4.78
C ILE A 147 13.19 -15.60 5.09
N LYS A 148 14.49 -15.44 5.13
CA LYS A 148 15.07 -14.10 5.33
C LYS A 148 14.71 -13.23 4.11
N PRO A 149 14.08 -12.05 4.30
CA PRO A 149 13.79 -11.16 3.19
C PRO A 149 15.08 -10.71 2.51
N PRO A 150 15.08 -10.56 1.19
CA PRO A 150 16.18 -9.91 0.50
C PRO A 150 16.24 -8.45 0.96
N THR A 151 17.45 -7.92 1.14
CA THR A 151 17.64 -6.51 1.50
C THR A 151 18.44 -5.84 0.39
N ASP A 152 17.99 -4.67 -0.07
CA ASP A 152 18.74 -3.84 -1.02
C ASP A 152 19.80 -2.99 -0.31
N GLY A 153 19.77 -3.00 1.02
CA GLY A 153 20.70 -2.27 1.88
C GLY A 153 20.47 -0.77 1.96
N SER A 154 19.33 -0.29 1.44
CA SER A 154 18.96 1.13 1.50
C SER A 154 18.87 1.63 2.95
N LYS A 155 19.07 2.94 3.17
CA LYS A 155 18.95 3.54 4.50
C LYS A 155 17.53 3.46 5.05
N VAL A 156 16.54 3.57 4.16
CA VAL A 156 15.11 3.53 4.52
C VAL A 156 14.71 2.12 4.93
N GLU A 157 15.15 1.12 4.19
CA GLU A 157 14.87 -0.28 4.49
C GLU A 157 15.45 -0.71 5.85
N LYS A 158 16.65 -0.25 6.20
CA LYS A 158 17.25 -0.49 7.53
C LYS A 158 16.46 0.08 8.70
N LEU A 159 15.59 1.06 8.45
CA LEU A 159 14.71 1.68 9.43
C LEU A 159 13.34 1.02 9.51
N SER A 160 13.03 0.13 8.57
CA SER A 160 11.74 -0.54 8.45
C SER A 160 11.82 -1.98 8.94
N LYS A 161 10.73 -2.49 9.49
CA LYS A 161 10.60 -3.91 9.86
C LYS A 161 9.15 -4.34 9.90
N CYS A 162 8.90 -5.58 9.56
CA CYS A 162 7.60 -6.19 9.79
C CYS A 162 7.47 -6.64 11.24
N ILE A 163 6.29 -6.44 11.80
CA ILE A 163 5.93 -6.90 13.15
C ILE A 163 4.61 -7.67 13.09
N ARG A 164 4.53 -8.73 13.89
CA ARG A 164 3.26 -9.44 14.11
C ARG A 164 2.48 -8.76 15.22
N VAL A 165 1.20 -8.56 14.97
CA VAL A 165 0.26 -7.93 15.91
C VAL A 165 -0.83 -8.94 16.22
N SER A 166 -1.19 -9.09 17.49
CA SER A 166 -2.33 -9.92 17.89
C SER A 166 -3.64 -9.30 17.41
N VAL A 167 -4.56 -10.11 16.94
CA VAL A 167 -5.92 -9.67 16.63
C VAL A 167 -6.59 -9.03 17.84
N GLY A 168 -6.30 -9.50 19.07
CA GLY A 168 -6.79 -8.91 20.31
C GLY A 168 -6.36 -7.46 20.52
N ASP A 169 -5.23 -7.06 19.94
CA ASP A 169 -4.67 -5.72 20.09
C ASP A 169 -5.08 -4.75 18.95
N VAL A 170 -5.90 -5.21 18.01
CA VAL A 170 -6.26 -4.46 16.80
C VAL A 170 -6.85 -3.07 17.10
N ASN A 171 -7.64 -2.94 18.17
CA ASN A 171 -8.26 -1.69 18.59
C ASN A 171 -7.27 -0.71 19.25
N SER A 172 -6.12 -1.19 19.69
CA SER A 172 -5.06 -0.36 20.29
C SER A 172 -4.11 0.24 19.23
N ILE A 173 -4.24 -0.19 17.97
CA ILE A 173 -3.40 0.31 16.90
C ILE A 173 -3.79 1.73 16.54
N VAL A 174 -2.92 2.67 16.88
CA VAL A 174 -3.03 4.05 16.41
C VAL A 174 -2.49 4.11 14.98
N ASN A 175 -3.40 4.13 14.03
CA ASN A 175 -3.06 4.24 12.62
C ASN A 175 -3.85 5.39 11.97
N ASN A 176 -3.13 6.30 11.33
CA ASN A 176 -3.69 7.47 10.63
C ASN A 176 -3.69 7.29 9.10
N ASP A 177 -3.21 6.15 8.60
CA ASP A 177 -3.25 5.81 7.20
C ASP A 177 -4.61 5.18 6.82
N LEU A 178 -5.27 5.78 5.82
CA LEU A 178 -6.61 5.38 5.40
C LEU A 178 -6.65 3.94 4.86
N ILE A 179 -5.64 3.54 4.13
CA ILE A 179 -5.57 2.22 3.49
C ILE A 179 -5.39 1.14 4.56
N SER A 180 -4.50 1.39 5.52
CA SER A 180 -4.31 0.49 6.66
C SER A 180 -5.59 0.39 7.50
N LYS A 181 -6.27 1.50 7.76
CA LYS A 181 -7.58 1.48 8.44
C LYS A 181 -8.62 0.66 7.69
N TYR A 182 -8.69 0.81 6.37
CA TYR A 182 -9.61 0.05 5.54
C TYR A 182 -9.37 -1.46 5.67
N LEU A 183 -8.12 -1.91 5.48
CA LEU A 183 -7.78 -3.34 5.57
C LEU A 183 -7.94 -3.90 6.99
N ILE A 184 -7.62 -3.14 8.03
CA ILE A 184 -7.84 -3.52 9.42
C ILE A 184 -9.35 -3.66 9.71
N THR A 185 -10.16 -2.72 9.26
CA THR A 185 -11.62 -2.80 9.42
C THR A 185 -12.19 -4.03 8.72
N LYS A 186 -11.69 -4.33 7.52
CA LYS A 186 -12.06 -5.52 6.76
C LYS A 186 -11.68 -6.80 7.51
N LEU A 187 -10.49 -6.84 8.12
CA LEU A 187 -10.07 -7.95 8.96
C LEU A 187 -11.03 -8.14 10.16
N ILE A 188 -11.34 -7.06 10.90
CA ILE A 188 -12.25 -7.10 12.06
C ILE A 188 -13.61 -7.67 11.65
N ASN A 189 -14.17 -7.19 10.54
CA ASN A 189 -15.45 -7.67 10.05
C ASN A 189 -15.42 -9.15 9.66
N ARG A 190 -14.29 -9.64 9.15
CA ARG A 190 -14.11 -11.04 8.76
C ARG A 190 -13.99 -11.99 9.95
N ILE A 191 -13.31 -11.57 11.01
CA ILE A 191 -13.12 -12.40 12.23
C ILE A 191 -14.30 -12.34 13.20
N GLY A 192 -15.16 -11.32 13.09
CA GLY A 192 -16.36 -11.16 13.89
C GLY A 192 -17.58 -11.93 13.36
N GLN A 193 -17.44 -12.59 12.21
CA GLN A 193 -18.46 -13.47 11.61
C GLN A 193 -18.21 -14.92 11.98
#